data_8762c829281f08b9a93ee9b3c88444ac
#
_entry.id   8762c829281f08b9a93ee9b3c88444ac
#
_cell.length_a   1.000
_cell.length_b   1.000
_cell.length_c   1.000
_cell.angle_alpha   90.00
_cell.angle_beta   90.00
_cell.angle_gamma   90.00
#
_symmetry.space_group_name_H-M   'P 1'
#
loop_
_entity.id
_entity.type
_entity.pdbx_description
1 polymer ?
#
loop_
_entity_poly.entity_id
_entity_poly.type
_entity_poly.pdbx_seq_one_letter_code
_entity_poly.pdbx_strand_id
1 'polypeptide(L)'
;MSKNTRNVAVLTLMVGALCACGANAPVAVTPEEAEATARKAYVYGFPMVMGYKTLNAYTNDTSNPDYKGPFNKVSCAARLFTPEDKAVVTPNADTPYCMFWLDLRAEPQVLSVPEMEPERFYHFQLVDLYTHNFAYVGTLTTGNGAGSFLIAGPDWNGEKPHGITDVIHSETNFVFAVTRTQLFGPDDLARVEEIQ
;
A
#
# COMPACT_ATOMS: atom_id res chain seq x y z
N MET A 1 35.51 23.57 -87.46
CA MET A 1 36.15 22.34 -86.96
C MET A 1 35.43 21.92 -85.70
N SER A 2 34.83 20.75 -85.78
CA SER A 2 34.02 20.05 -84.79
C SER A 2 34.80 19.65 -83.53
N LYS A 3 34.20 19.68 -82.40
CA LYS A 3 34.38 18.67 -81.37
C LYS A 3 33.14 18.52 -80.54
N ASN A 4 32.52 17.35 -80.60
CA ASN A 4 31.49 16.81 -79.74
C ASN A 4 32.00 16.61 -78.40
N THR A 5 31.23 16.97 -77.39
CA THR A 5 31.35 16.46 -76.04
C THR A 5 30.06 15.85 -75.56
N ARG A 6 30.07 14.54 -75.42
CA ARG A 6 28.95 13.70 -74.94
C ARG A 6 28.81 13.91 -73.45
N ASN A 7 27.70 14.43 -73.02
CA ASN A 7 27.30 14.43 -71.62
C ASN A 7 26.78 13.03 -71.21
N VAL A 8 27.49 12.39 -70.35
CA VAL A 8 27.02 11.14 -69.70
C VAL A 8 26.29 11.57 -68.43
N ALA A 9 24.97 11.43 -68.45
CA ALA A 9 24.19 11.62 -67.26
C ALA A 9 24.29 10.34 -66.39
N VAL A 10 24.95 10.47 -65.22
CA VAL A 10 24.96 9.41 -64.22
C VAL A 10 23.68 9.54 -63.38
N LEU A 11 22.77 8.60 -63.59
CA LEU A 11 21.54 8.49 -62.82
C LEU A 11 21.87 7.75 -61.51
N THR A 12 22.03 8.50 -60.42
CA THR A 12 22.24 7.92 -59.09
C THR A 12 20.86 7.53 -58.55
N LEU A 13 20.56 6.23 -58.55
CA LEU A 13 19.41 5.66 -57.84
C LEU A 13 19.68 5.70 -56.32
N MET A 14 19.08 6.64 -55.60
CA MET A 14 18.97 6.57 -54.14
C MET A 14 17.85 5.59 -53.81
N VAL A 15 18.25 4.39 -53.37
CA VAL A 15 17.37 3.44 -52.70
C VAL A 15 17.19 3.93 -51.28
N GLY A 16 16.12 4.69 -51.03
CA GLY A 16 15.71 5.04 -49.67
C GLY A 16 15.16 3.80 -48.98
N ALA A 17 15.93 3.21 -48.07
CA ALA A 17 15.43 2.23 -47.14
C ALA A 17 14.44 2.92 -46.19
N LEU A 18 13.15 2.85 -46.47
CA LEU A 18 12.11 3.14 -45.53
C LEU A 18 12.17 2.08 -44.40
N CYS A 19 12.82 2.40 -43.31
CA CYS A 19 12.56 1.70 -42.03
C CYS A 19 11.11 1.98 -41.63
N ALA A 20 10.21 1.11 -42.09
CA ALA A 20 8.86 1.03 -41.55
C ALA A 20 9.00 0.51 -40.11
N CYS A 21 9.16 1.41 -39.13
CA CYS A 21 8.78 1.11 -37.77
C CYS A 21 7.31 0.73 -37.83
N GLY A 22 7.03 -0.58 -37.75
CA GLY A 22 5.68 -1.10 -37.63
C GLY A 22 5.05 -0.58 -36.35
N ALA A 23 4.45 0.61 -36.41
CA ALA A 23 3.48 1.01 -35.43
C ALA A 23 2.34 -0.02 -35.55
N ASN A 24 2.26 -0.93 -34.58
CA ASN A 24 1.11 -1.80 -34.46
C ASN A 24 -0.13 -0.90 -34.51
N ALA A 25 -0.92 -1.00 -35.57
CA ALA A 25 -2.21 -0.32 -35.64
C ALA A 25 -2.98 -0.70 -34.37
N PRO A 26 -3.62 0.27 -33.69
CA PRO A 26 -4.40 -0.05 -32.51
C PRO A 26 -5.43 -1.11 -32.90
N VAL A 27 -5.40 -2.23 -32.18
CA VAL A 27 -6.38 -3.30 -32.39
C VAL A 27 -7.75 -2.69 -32.13
N ALA A 28 -8.61 -2.69 -33.15
CA ALA A 28 -9.97 -2.20 -33.00
C ALA A 28 -10.71 -3.16 -32.06
N VAL A 29 -11.04 -2.68 -30.86
CA VAL A 29 -11.78 -3.43 -29.84
C VAL A 29 -13.27 -3.24 -30.10
N THR A 30 -14.05 -4.32 -30.13
CA THR A 30 -15.51 -4.21 -30.28
C THR A 30 -16.15 -3.65 -29.00
N PRO A 31 -17.36 -3.07 -29.07
CA PRO A 31 -18.07 -2.61 -27.87
C PRO A 31 -18.25 -3.71 -26.82
N GLU A 32 -18.51 -4.94 -27.24
CA GLU A 32 -18.70 -6.10 -26.37
C GLU A 32 -17.39 -6.50 -25.66
N GLU A 33 -16.27 -6.48 -26.39
CA GLU A 33 -14.94 -6.74 -25.81
C GLU A 33 -14.54 -5.62 -24.84
N ALA A 34 -14.85 -4.36 -25.17
CA ALA A 34 -14.61 -3.22 -24.30
C ALA A 34 -15.42 -3.32 -23.00
N GLU A 35 -16.71 -3.68 -23.07
CA GLU A 35 -17.55 -3.88 -21.89
C GLU A 35 -17.03 -5.04 -21.03
N ALA A 36 -16.71 -6.18 -21.62
CA ALA A 36 -16.17 -7.33 -20.91
C ALA A 36 -14.84 -7.01 -20.19
N THR A 37 -13.98 -6.25 -20.86
CA THR A 37 -12.71 -5.79 -20.29
C THR A 37 -12.93 -4.79 -19.16
N ALA A 38 -13.80 -3.81 -19.34
CA ALA A 38 -14.14 -2.82 -18.31
C ALA A 38 -14.73 -3.49 -17.06
N ARG A 39 -15.58 -4.50 -17.22
CA ARG A 39 -16.15 -5.28 -16.12
C ARG A 39 -15.05 -6.00 -15.32
N LYS A 40 -14.09 -6.63 -16.00
CA LYS A 40 -12.95 -7.29 -15.35
C LYS A 40 -12.07 -6.27 -14.63
N ALA A 41 -11.77 -5.14 -15.27
CA ALA A 41 -10.97 -4.08 -14.69
C ALA A 41 -11.64 -3.48 -13.43
N TYR A 42 -12.97 -3.30 -13.46
CA TYR A 42 -13.74 -2.84 -12.30
C TYR A 42 -13.62 -3.80 -11.12
N VAL A 43 -13.83 -5.10 -11.36
CA VAL A 43 -13.73 -6.12 -10.29
C VAL A 43 -12.30 -6.17 -9.72
N TYR A 44 -11.29 -6.14 -10.59
CA TYR A 44 -9.89 -6.14 -10.18
C TYR A 44 -9.50 -4.90 -9.36
N GLY A 45 -9.94 -3.71 -9.80
CA GLY A 45 -9.58 -2.44 -9.16
C GLY A 45 -10.44 -2.08 -7.95
N PHE A 46 -11.57 -2.77 -7.72
CA PHE A 46 -12.52 -2.43 -6.67
C PHE A 46 -11.91 -2.37 -5.26
N PRO A 47 -11.11 -3.36 -4.81
CA PRO A 47 -10.48 -3.31 -3.50
C PRO A 47 -9.59 -2.08 -3.32
N MET A 48 -8.79 -1.75 -4.34
CA MET A 48 -7.91 -0.59 -4.32
C MET A 48 -8.70 0.73 -4.22
N VAL A 49 -9.79 0.87 -4.98
CA VAL A 49 -10.66 2.06 -4.90
C VAL A 49 -11.27 2.19 -3.51
N MET A 50 -11.71 1.08 -2.91
CA MET A 50 -12.22 1.08 -1.54
C MET A 50 -11.14 1.38 -0.51
N GLY A 51 -9.91 0.89 -0.71
CA GLY A 51 -8.74 1.25 0.08
C GLY A 51 -8.49 2.76 0.07
N TYR A 52 -8.46 3.38 -1.11
CA TYR A 52 -8.30 4.84 -1.25
C TYR A 52 -9.46 5.62 -0.62
N LYS A 53 -10.69 5.15 -0.73
CA LYS A 53 -11.84 5.78 -0.06
C LYS A 53 -11.66 5.79 1.46
N THR A 54 -11.26 4.67 2.04
CA THR A 54 -10.99 4.54 3.49
C THR A 54 -9.80 5.40 3.90
N LEU A 55 -8.71 5.38 3.12
CA LEU A 55 -7.55 6.21 3.32
C LEU A 55 -7.95 7.70 3.38
N ASN A 56 -8.73 8.17 2.41
CA ASN A 56 -9.19 9.56 2.38
C ASN A 56 -10.03 9.91 3.62
N ALA A 57 -10.96 9.06 3.99
CA ALA A 57 -11.82 9.27 5.17
C ALA A 57 -11.02 9.30 6.48
N TYR A 58 -9.98 8.47 6.59
CA TYR A 58 -9.22 8.32 7.82
C TYR A 58 -8.07 9.33 7.96
N THR A 59 -7.51 9.85 6.83
CA THR A 59 -6.28 10.65 6.89
C THR A 59 -6.38 12.04 6.29
N ASN A 60 -7.25 12.27 5.29
CA ASN A 60 -7.30 13.53 4.55
C ASN A 60 -8.52 14.39 4.89
N ASP A 61 -9.68 13.75 5.04
CA ASP A 61 -10.93 14.47 5.33
C ASP A 61 -11.09 14.66 6.84
N THR A 62 -10.54 15.76 7.34
CA THR A 62 -10.62 16.11 8.76
C THR A 62 -12.03 16.40 9.26
N SER A 63 -13.01 16.56 8.37
CA SER A 63 -14.42 16.73 8.70
C SER A 63 -15.16 15.41 8.82
N ASN A 64 -14.54 14.31 8.38
CA ASN A 64 -15.14 12.99 8.43
C ASN A 64 -15.19 12.47 9.88
N PRO A 65 -16.33 11.94 10.35
CA PRO A 65 -16.44 11.40 11.71
C PRO A 65 -15.51 10.21 11.96
N ASP A 66 -15.04 9.55 10.90
CA ASP A 66 -14.11 8.44 10.97
C ASP A 66 -12.64 8.85 10.91
N TYR A 67 -12.32 10.16 10.82
CA TYR A 67 -10.96 10.66 10.77
C TYR A 67 -10.13 10.14 11.95
N LYS A 68 -8.97 9.55 11.64
CA LYS A 68 -8.06 8.94 12.63
C LYS A 68 -6.81 9.79 12.87
N GLY A 69 -6.34 10.52 11.87
CA GLY A 69 -5.12 11.32 11.96
C GLY A 69 -4.35 11.34 10.65
N PRO A 70 -3.29 12.15 10.55
CA PRO A 70 -2.47 12.20 9.35
C PRO A 70 -1.69 10.91 9.12
N PHE A 71 -1.17 10.74 7.90
CA PHE A 71 -0.28 9.63 7.58
C PHE A 71 0.89 9.50 8.56
N ASN A 72 1.37 8.28 8.74
CA ASN A 72 2.54 7.94 9.53
C ASN A 72 2.40 8.30 11.03
N LYS A 73 1.15 8.43 11.49
CA LYS A 73 0.84 8.62 12.92
C LYS A 73 -0.15 7.58 13.39
N VAL A 74 0.21 6.92 14.47
CA VAL A 74 -0.65 5.95 15.15
C VAL A 74 -1.84 6.68 15.77
N SER A 75 -3.04 6.13 15.57
CA SER A 75 -4.28 6.61 16.19
C SER A 75 -4.94 5.45 16.91
N CYS A 76 -5.01 5.55 18.22
CA CYS A 76 -5.52 4.51 19.09
C CYS A 76 -6.86 4.91 19.73
N ALA A 77 -7.68 3.90 19.97
CA ALA A 77 -8.87 4.01 20.80
C ALA A 77 -8.71 3.04 21.98
N ALA A 78 -8.26 3.56 23.12
CA ALA A 78 -8.13 2.79 24.37
C ALA A 78 -9.53 2.53 24.97
N ARG A 79 -10.39 1.90 24.19
CA ARG A 79 -11.73 1.47 24.58
C ARG A 79 -12.18 0.28 23.75
N LEU A 80 -13.14 -0.43 24.25
CA LEU A 80 -13.83 -1.46 23.47
C LEU A 80 -14.84 -0.84 22.52
N PHE A 81 -15.07 -1.49 21.39
CA PHE A 81 -16.13 -1.12 20.47
C PHE A 81 -17.49 -1.48 21.02
N THR A 82 -18.49 -0.69 20.64
CA THR A 82 -19.88 -0.85 21.01
C THR A 82 -20.76 -0.93 19.76
N PRO A 83 -22.05 -1.30 19.85
CA PRO A 83 -22.95 -1.31 18.70
C PRO A 83 -23.13 0.04 17.97
N GLU A 84 -22.73 1.14 18.60
CA GLU A 84 -22.74 2.49 18.00
C GLU A 84 -21.56 2.72 17.04
N ASP A 85 -20.50 1.91 17.14
CA ASP A 85 -19.33 1.97 16.24
C ASP A 85 -19.66 1.29 14.91
N LYS A 86 -20.03 2.07 13.91
CA LYS A 86 -20.54 1.59 12.61
C LYS A 86 -19.57 1.73 11.45
N ALA A 87 -18.41 2.34 11.66
CA ALA A 87 -17.40 2.54 10.63
C ALA A 87 -16.79 1.23 10.13
N VAL A 88 -16.65 0.26 11.00
CA VAL A 88 -16.17 -1.10 10.71
C VAL A 88 -17.30 -2.09 10.95
N VAL A 89 -17.54 -2.96 9.97
CA VAL A 89 -18.55 -4.02 10.11
C VAL A 89 -18.02 -5.07 11.08
N THR A 90 -18.75 -5.31 12.17
CA THR A 90 -18.44 -6.33 13.18
C THR A 90 -17.04 -6.23 13.80
N PRO A 91 -16.61 -5.06 14.34
CA PRO A 91 -15.38 -5.02 15.12
C PRO A 91 -15.53 -5.91 16.36
N ASN A 92 -14.42 -6.48 16.85
CA ASN A 92 -14.51 -7.24 18.08
C ASN A 92 -14.65 -6.30 19.31
N ALA A 93 -15.14 -6.84 20.41
CA ALA A 93 -15.42 -6.09 21.64
C ALA A 93 -14.53 -6.53 22.81
N ASP A 94 -13.37 -7.14 22.54
CA ASP A 94 -12.46 -7.68 23.56
C ASP A 94 -11.02 -7.18 23.43
N THR A 95 -10.66 -6.49 22.35
CA THR A 95 -9.36 -5.87 22.18
C THR A 95 -9.49 -4.41 21.74
N PRO A 96 -8.87 -3.44 22.39
CA PRO A 96 -8.68 -2.08 21.84
C PRO A 96 -7.86 -2.08 20.56
N TYR A 97 -8.14 -1.10 19.69
CA TYR A 97 -7.52 -0.97 18.38
C TYR A 97 -6.71 0.30 18.24
N CYS A 98 -5.60 0.22 17.49
CA CYS A 98 -5.09 1.38 16.76
C CYS A 98 -5.29 1.16 15.26
N MET A 99 -5.56 2.24 14.53
CA MET A 99 -5.72 2.23 13.08
C MET A 99 -4.99 3.43 12.50
N PHE A 100 -4.17 3.21 11.50
CA PHE A 100 -3.43 4.28 10.83
C PHE A 100 -3.00 3.87 9.42
N TRP A 101 -2.68 4.87 8.61
CA TRP A 101 -2.16 4.67 7.27
C TRP A 101 -0.71 5.11 7.20
N LEU A 102 0.12 4.28 6.56
CA LEU A 102 1.50 4.62 6.20
C LEU A 102 1.54 5.12 4.76
N ASP A 103 2.29 6.20 4.55
CA ASP A 103 2.73 6.70 3.25
C ASP A 103 4.22 6.44 3.12
N LEU A 104 4.59 5.50 2.26
CA LEU A 104 5.95 5.02 2.05
C LEU A 104 6.62 5.64 0.82
N ARG A 105 5.97 6.61 0.17
CA ARG A 105 6.47 7.20 -1.08
C ARG A 105 7.75 8.00 -0.91
N ALA A 106 7.91 8.67 0.23
CA ALA A 106 9.08 9.49 0.49
C ALA A 106 10.21 8.71 1.15
N GLU A 107 9.86 7.87 2.12
CA GLU A 107 10.80 7.08 2.93
C GLU A 107 10.08 5.91 3.60
N PRO A 108 10.79 4.82 3.95
CA PRO A 108 10.23 3.76 4.77
C PRO A 108 9.92 4.27 6.18
N GLN A 109 8.99 3.61 6.86
CA GLN A 109 8.58 3.95 8.21
C GLN A 109 9.04 2.90 9.21
N VAL A 110 9.45 3.34 10.40
CA VAL A 110 9.82 2.43 11.49
C VAL A 110 8.63 2.23 12.42
N LEU A 111 8.18 0.99 12.52
CA LEU A 111 7.22 0.53 13.51
C LEU A 111 7.98 -0.01 14.71
N SER A 112 7.93 0.70 15.83
CA SER A 112 8.54 0.25 17.09
C SER A 112 7.47 -0.30 18.01
N VAL A 113 7.74 -1.46 18.59
CA VAL A 113 6.88 -2.11 19.57
C VAL A 113 7.62 -2.23 20.89
N PRO A 114 6.97 -1.92 22.03
CA PRO A 114 7.58 -2.13 23.35
C PRO A 114 7.60 -3.63 23.69
N GLU A 115 8.30 -3.96 24.77
CA GLU A 115 8.17 -5.28 25.37
C GLU A 115 6.76 -5.46 25.96
N MET A 116 6.13 -6.56 25.60
CA MET A 116 4.80 -6.94 26.07
C MET A 116 4.91 -8.00 27.15
N GLU A 117 3.92 -8.07 28.03
CA GLU A 117 3.79 -9.17 28.98
C GLU A 117 3.74 -10.51 28.21
N PRO A 118 4.39 -11.58 28.70
CA PRO A 118 4.49 -12.85 27.97
C PRO A 118 3.15 -13.44 27.54
N GLU A 119 2.11 -13.25 28.35
CA GLU A 119 0.75 -13.78 28.14
C GLU A 119 -0.17 -12.80 27.37
N ARG A 120 0.25 -11.56 27.11
CA ARG A 120 -0.55 -10.57 26.39
C ARG A 120 -0.48 -10.82 24.91
N PHE A 121 -1.62 -11.12 24.31
CA PHE A 121 -1.72 -11.12 22.85
C PHE A 121 -1.73 -9.71 22.28
N TYR A 122 -0.92 -9.49 21.26
CA TYR A 122 -1.01 -8.30 20.43
C TYR A 122 -0.64 -8.63 19.00
N HIS A 123 -1.09 -7.80 18.07
CA HIS A 123 -0.58 -7.80 16.70
C HIS A 123 -0.78 -6.46 15.98
N PHE A 124 0.10 -6.19 15.05
CA PHE A 124 -0.08 -5.27 13.94
C PHE A 124 -0.36 -6.10 12.70
N GLN A 125 -1.51 -5.88 12.07
CA GLN A 125 -1.88 -6.43 10.78
C GLN A 125 -1.57 -5.36 9.73
N LEU A 126 -0.68 -5.67 8.78
CA LEU A 126 -0.29 -4.78 7.69
C LEU A 126 -1.01 -5.20 6.42
N VAL A 127 -1.75 -4.27 5.84
CA VAL A 127 -2.63 -4.49 4.69
C VAL A 127 -2.22 -3.57 3.56
N ASP A 128 -1.97 -4.12 2.38
CA ASP A 128 -1.65 -3.35 1.18
C ASP A 128 -2.93 -2.79 0.49
N LEU A 129 -2.75 -2.02 -0.61
CA LEU A 129 -3.88 -1.48 -1.36
C LEU A 129 -4.68 -2.55 -2.13
N TYR A 130 -4.14 -3.74 -2.33
CA TYR A 130 -4.88 -4.88 -2.89
C TYR A 130 -5.72 -5.60 -1.83
N THR A 131 -5.68 -5.12 -0.58
CA THR A 131 -6.31 -5.70 0.60
C THR A 131 -5.73 -7.04 1.05
N HIS A 132 -4.49 -7.33 0.66
CA HIS A 132 -3.76 -8.47 1.19
C HIS A 132 -3.17 -8.14 2.56
N ASN A 133 -3.34 -9.05 3.50
CA ASN A 133 -2.61 -9.06 4.76
C ASN A 133 -1.21 -9.60 4.50
N PHE A 134 -0.27 -8.72 4.13
CA PHE A 134 1.05 -9.15 3.66
C PHE A 134 2.04 -9.42 4.79
N ALA A 135 1.80 -8.86 5.98
CA ALA A 135 2.66 -9.10 7.14
C ALA A 135 1.90 -8.90 8.46
N TYR A 136 2.44 -9.54 9.49
CA TYR A 136 2.03 -9.36 10.88
C TYR A 136 3.26 -9.16 11.77
N VAL A 137 3.17 -8.22 12.71
CA VAL A 137 4.12 -8.06 13.82
C VAL A 137 3.34 -8.32 15.10
N GLY A 138 3.76 -9.25 15.93
CA GLY A 138 3.04 -9.56 17.15
C GLY A 138 3.34 -10.94 17.73
N THR A 139 2.58 -11.31 18.74
CA THR A 139 2.78 -12.51 19.57
C THR A 139 3.02 -13.79 18.76
N LEU A 140 2.27 -13.99 17.68
CA LEU A 140 2.33 -15.23 16.88
C LEU A 140 3.40 -15.22 15.77
N THR A 141 4.05 -14.08 15.53
CA THR A 141 5.03 -13.94 14.45
C THR A 141 6.40 -13.50 14.94
N THR A 142 6.47 -12.39 15.67
CA THR A 142 7.73 -11.78 16.14
C THR A 142 7.95 -11.93 17.64
N GLY A 143 6.96 -12.48 18.35
CA GLY A 143 7.01 -12.64 19.80
C GLY A 143 6.67 -11.34 20.55
N ASN A 144 6.81 -11.40 21.90
CA ASN A 144 6.45 -10.33 22.82
C ASN A 144 7.62 -9.43 23.24
N GLY A 145 8.83 -9.67 22.74
CA GLY A 145 9.99 -8.80 22.98
C GLY A 145 9.88 -7.46 22.25
N ALA A 146 10.53 -6.43 22.80
CA ALA A 146 10.65 -5.14 22.12
C ALA A 146 11.35 -5.29 20.76
N GLY A 147 10.91 -4.52 19.75
CA GLY A 147 11.50 -4.55 18.44
C GLY A 147 11.18 -3.32 17.60
N SER A 148 11.98 -3.11 16.56
CA SER A 148 11.77 -2.06 15.56
C SER A 148 11.77 -2.67 14.17
N PHE A 149 10.70 -2.48 13.43
CA PHE A 149 10.47 -3.06 12.10
C PHE A 149 10.40 -1.96 11.07
N LEU A 150 11.22 -2.06 10.01
CA LEU A 150 11.21 -1.10 8.92
C LEU A 150 10.17 -1.54 7.88
N ILE A 151 9.12 -0.74 7.72
CA ILE A 151 8.11 -0.96 6.69
C ILE A 151 8.52 -0.19 5.45
N ALA A 152 8.85 -0.89 4.38
CA ALA A 152 9.41 -0.34 3.16
C ALA A 152 8.43 -0.46 1.99
N GLY A 153 8.38 0.56 1.15
CA GLY A 153 7.59 0.56 -0.09
C GLY A 153 8.27 -0.23 -1.22
N PRO A 154 7.61 -0.39 -2.37
CA PRO A 154 8.08 -1.25 -3.47
C PRO A 154 9.40 -0.77 -4.10
N ASP A 155 9.68 0.53 -4.05
CA ASP A 155 10.87 1.11 -4.67
C ASP A 155 12.09 1.19 -3.73
N TRP A 156 11.90 0.82 -2.45
CA TRP A 156 12.99 0.86 -1.48
C TRP A 156 13.92 -0.34 -1.65
N ASN A 157 15.22 -0.07 -1.81
CA ASN A 157 16.28 -1.05 -2.02
C ASN A 157 17.50 -0.82 -1.10
N GLY A 158 17.30 -0.09 0.00
CA GLY A 158 18.36 0.19 0.96
C GLY A 158 18.76 -1.03 1.79
N GLU A 159 19.88 -0.91 2.47
CA GLU A 159 20.32 -1.92 3.44
C GLU A 159 19.56 -1.77 4.76
N LYS A 160 19.40 -2.88 5.48
CA LYS A 160 18.78 -2.87 6.81
C LYS A 160 19.59 -2.02 7.78
N PRO A 161 19.02 -0.92 8.32
CA PRO A 161 19.74 -0.06 9.26
C PRO A 161 20.06 -0.78 10.57
N HIS A 162 21.11 -0.32 11.25
CA HIS A 162 21.43 -0.81 12.59
C HIS A 162 20.27 -0.54 13.56
N GLY A 163 19.96 -1.49 14.40
CA GLY A 163 18.87 -1.40 15.38
C GLY A 163 17.49 -1.79 14.84
N ILE A 164 17.38 -2.10 13.55
CA ILE A 164 16.16 -2.65 12.96
C ILE A 164 16.16 -4.17 13.11
N THR A 165 15.08 -4.69 13.68
CA THR A 165 14.87 -6.14 13.87
C THR A 165 14.69 -6.82 12.53
N ASP A 166 13.78 -6.29 11.70
CA ASP A 166 13.52 -6.83 10.36
C ASP A 166 13.00 -5.74 9.40
N VAL A 167 13.11 -6.01 8.09
CA VAL A 167 12.58 -5.16 7.01
C VAL A 167 11.41 -5.88 6.37
N ILE A 168 10.26 -5.24 6.37
CA ILE A 168 9.00 -5.74 5.82
C ILE A 168 8.67 -4.94 4.56
N HIS A 169 8.65 -5.60 3.41
CA HIS A 169 8.36 -4.97 2.13
C HIS A 169 6.87 -5.04 1.78
N SER A 170 6.30 -3.90 1.42
CA SER A 170 4.96 -3.79 0.85
C SER A 170 5.03 -3.69 -0.68
N GLU A 171 4.10 -4.32 -1.38
CA GLU A 171 3.93 -4.16 -2.84
C GLU A 171 3.32 -2.81 -3.22
N THR A 172 2.76 -2.07 -2.25
CA THR A 172 2.13 -0.77 -2.49
C THR A 172 2.72 0.30 -1.59
N ASN A 173 2.70 1.55 -2.07
CA ASN A 173 3.22 2.69 -1.33
C ASN A 173 2.35 3.14 -0.16
N PHE A 174 1.10 2.70 -0.11
CA PHE A 174 0.22 2.95 1.02
C PHE A 174 -0.10 1.64 1.72
N VAL A 175 0.02 1.66 3.04
CA VAL A 175 -0.25 0.50 3.89
C VAL A 175 -1.24 0.90 4.98
N PHE A 176 -2.30 0.13 5.13
CA PHE A 176 -3.19 0.24 6.26
C PHE A 176 -2.70 -0.66 7.39
N ALA A 177 -2.55 -0.11 8.58
CA ALA A 177 -2.16 -0.86 9.77
C ALA A 177 -3.32 -0.88 10.77
N VAL A 178 -3.67 -2.09 11.21
CA VAL A 178 -4.63 -2.33 12.27
C VAL A 178 -3.94 -3.08 13.38
N THR A 179 -3.99 -2.53 14.59
CA THR A 179 -3.45 -3.22 15.76
C THR A 179 -4.58 -3.72 16.64
N ARG A 180 -4.29 -4.78 17.36
CA ARG A 180 -5.13 -5.27 18.45
C ARG A 180 -4.24 -5.58 19.63
N THR A 181 -4.63 -5.09 20.79
CA THR A 181 -3.95 -5.35 22.08
C THR A 181 -4.95 -6.02 23.01
N GLN A 182 -4.59 -7.18 23.54
CA GLN A 182 -5.46 -7.89 24.48
C GLN A 182 -5.71 -7.05 25.73
N LEU A 183 -6.96 -7.02 26.15
CA LEU A 183 -7.41 -6.43 27.41
C LEU A 183 -7.73 -7.57 28.38
N PHE A 184 -7.01 -7.65 29.49
CA PHE A 184 -7.25 -8.70 30.50
C PHE A 184 -8.49 -8.46 31.36
N GLY A 185 -8.99 -7.23 31.38
CA GLY A 185 -10.20 -6.83 32.11
C GLY A 185 -10.31 -5.31 32.18
N PRO A 186 -11.40 -4.78 32.75
CA PRO A 186 -11.62 -3.33 32.82
C PRO A 186 -10.49 -2.55 33.50
N ASP A 187 -9.85 -3.15 34.53
CA ASP A 187 -8.77 -2.53 35.31
C ASP A 187 -7.44 -2.46 34.54
N ASP A 188 -7.32 -3.20 33.41
CA ASP A 188 -6.12 -3.26 32.57
C ASP A 188 -6.10 -2.16 31.48
N LEU A 189 -7.17 -1.38 31.36
CA LEU A 189 -7.29 -0.39 30.27
C LEU A 189 -6.17 0.65 30.30
N ALA A 190 -5.76 1.11 31.48
CA ALA A 190 -4.66 2.05 31.64
C ALA A 190 -3.32 1.48 31.12
N ARG A 191 -3.08 0.19 31.32
CA ARG A 191 -1.89 -0.49 30.79
C ARG A 191 -1.92 -0.62 29.28
N VAL A 192 -3.09 -0.91 28.70
CA VAL A 192 -3.25 -0.93 27.23
C VAL A 192 -3.03 0.46 26.63
N GLU A 193 -3.50 1.51 27.29
CA GLU A 193 -3.27 2.90 26.88
C GLU A 193 -1.79 3.29 26.88
N GLU A 194 -1.02 2.82 27.87
CA GLU A 194 0.45 3.01 27.90
C GLU A 194 1.18 2.28 26.76
N ILE A 195 0.67 1.12 26.34
CA ILE A 195 1.25 0.32 25.25
C ILE A 195 0.99 0.98 23.91
N GLN A 196 -0.18 1.57 23.72
CA GLN A 196 -0.63 2.18 22.47
C GLN A 196 -0.05 3.57 22.24
#